data_2e57f7930b8531cf1794629d0cd5ee99
#
_entry.id   2e57f7930b8531cf1794629d0cd5ee99
#
_cell.length_a   1.000
_cell.length_b   1.000
_cell.length_c   1.000
_cell.angle_alpha   90.00
_cell.angle_beta   90.00
_cell.angle_gamma   90.00
#
_symmetry.space_group_name_H-M   'P 1'
#
loop_
_entity.id
_entity.type
_entity.pdbx_description
1 polymer ?
#
loop_
_entity_poly.entity_id
_entity_poly.type
_entity_poly.pdbx_seq_one_letter_code
_entity_poly.pdbx_strand_id
1 'polypeptide(L)'
;MAKSFAVDTAASAAILTTAEAKTHLKVDTDADDTYIDNLISAATESAQIFTNRYFINTTITQYGDTWSDISTLFKSKVNSITYIRYYDSDNSSQTLDTSVYLTDLNHQPARIGLKPNQSFPSLADRINAVFCKYVVGYGSAASDVPEGIRQAVLLTVGNWYENRQNVVVGHSVNELPKSAQYLLEQFKVQTVC
;
A
#
# COMPACT_ATOMS: atom_id res chain seq x y z
N MET A 1 8.94 -10.52 13.43
CA MET A 1 8.86 -11.56 12.38
C MET A 1 8.62 -10.92 11.03
N ALA A 2 9.16 -11.46 9.94
CA ALA A 2 8.86 -10.98 8.61
C ALA A 2 7.38 -11.28 8.30
N LYS A 3 6.63 -10.23 7.95
CA LYS A 3 5.21 -10.36 7.61
C LYS A 3 5.09 -10.70 6.13
N SER A 4 4.36 -11.78 5.81
CA SER A 4 4.17 -12.25 4.44
C SER A 4 2.85 -11.72 3.86
N PHE A 5 2.92 -11.19 2.64
CA PHE A 5 1.72 -10.78 1.91
C PHE A 5 1.95 -10.91 0.39
N ALA A 6 0.86 -11.05 -0.35
CA ALA A 6 0.85 -11.04 -1.80
C ALA A 6 -0.12 -9.97 -2.31
N VAL A 7 0.21 -9.35 -3.44
CA VAL A 7 -0.72 -8.49 -4.18
C VAL A 7 -1.52 -9.35 -5.14
N ASP A 8 -2.83 -9.45 -4.92
CA ASP A 8 -3.72 -10.26 -5.76
C ASP A 8 -4.23 -9.46 -6.96
N THR A 9 -4.57 -8.19 -6.74
CA THR A 9 -5.02 -7.28 -7.79
C THR A 9 -4.33 -5.95 -7.59
N ALA A 10 -3.50 -5.57 -8.55
CA ALA A 10 -2.80 -4.29 -8.55
C ALA A 10 -3.78 -3.12 -8.77
N ALA A 11 -3.30 -1.91 -8.48
CA ALA A 11 -4.03 -0.69 -8.75
C ALA A 11 -4.44 -0.60 -10.24
N SER A 12 -5.69 -0.21 -10.49
CA SER A 12 -6.25 -0.12 -11.85
C SER A 12 -6.03 1.25 -12.50
N ALA A 13 -5.56 2.25 -11.75
CA ALA A 13 -5.35 3.62 -12.21
C ALA A 13 -4.04 4.19 -11.70
N ALA A 14 -3.45 5.09 -12.47
CA ALA A 14 -2.35 5.93 -12.01
C ALA A 14 -2.89 7.08 -11.14
N ILE A 15 -2.07 7.58 -10.21
CA ILE A 15 -2.44 8.73 -9.36
C ILE A 15 -2.25 10.08 -10.06
N LEU A 16 -1.50 10.09 -11.15
CA LEU A 16 -1.23 11.25 -12.01
C LEU A 16 -1.32 10.83 -13.47
N THR A 17 -1.76 11.73 -14.31
CA THR A 17 -1.72 11.58 -15.76
C THR A 17 -0.42 12.17 -16.33
N THR A 18 0.00 11.72 -17.52
CA THR A 18 1.11 12.30 -18.27
C THR A 18 0.90 13.79 -18.51
N ALA A 19 -0.35 14.19 -18.82
CA ALA A 19 -0.70 15.60 -19.06
C ALA A 19 -0.50 16.50 -17.82
N GLU A 20 -0.86 16.02 -16.62
CA GLU A 20 -0.62 16.72 -15.36
C GLU A 20 0.88 16.88 -15.10
N ALA A 21 1.65 15.80 -15.32
CA ALA A 21 3.10 15.84 -15.16
C ALA A 21 3.76 16.79 -16.18
N LYS A 22 3.37 16.74 -17.46
CA LYS A 22 3.85 17.67 -18.51
C LYS A 22 3.56 19.12 -18.17
N THR A 23 2.37 19.40 -17.66
CA THR A 23 2.01 20.76 -17.19
C THR A 23 2.95 21.22 -16.08
N HIS A 24 3.25 20.35 -15.12
CA HIS A 24 4.18 20.65 -14.02
C HIS A 24 5.62 20.87 -14.53
N LEU A 25 6.06 20.04 -15.47
CA LEU A 25 7.40 20.08 -16.07
C LEU A 25 7.57 21.19 -17.12
N LYS A 26 6.44 21.81 -17.59
CA LYS A 26 6.42 22.76 -18.73
C LYS A 26 6.94 22.11 -20.03
N VAL A 27 6.56 20.87 -20.29
CA VAL A 27 6.91 20.10 -21.48
C VAL A 27 5.72 20.10 -22.43
N ASP A 28 5.91 20.62 -23.65
CA ASP A 28 4.86 20.74 -24.67
C ASP A 28 4.92 19.64 -25.74
N THR A 29 6.03 18.88 -25.80
CA THR A 29 6.23 17.84 -26.82
C THR A 29 5.85 16.47 -26.28
N ASP A 30 5.47 15.54 -27.16
CA ASP A 30 5.13 14.15 -26.79
C ASP A 30 6.35 13.20 -26.84
N ALA A 31 7.52 13.74 -27.17
CA ALA A 31 8.73 12.95 -27.32
C ALA A 31 9.16 12.20 -26.03
N ASP A 32 8.88 12.78 -24.87
CA ASP A 32 9.23 12.24 -23.57
C ASP A 32 8.07 11.55 -22.83
N ASP A 33 6.88 11.40 -23.44
CA ASP A 33 5.68 10.89 -22.75
C ASP A 33 5.91 9.53 -22.07
N THR A 34 6.49 8.57 -22.80
CA THR A 34 6.80 7.26 -22.22
C THR A 34 7.81 7.36 -21.04
N TYR A 35 8.76 8.27 -21.14
CA TYR A 35 9.72 8.49 -20.07
C TYR A 35 9.05 9.10 -18.84
N ILE A 36 8.17 10.09 -19.05
CA ILE A 36 7.38 10.72 -17.98
C ILE A 36 6.47 9.70 -17.28
N ASP A 37 5.80 8.81 -18.04
CA ASP A 37 4.96 7.74 -17.49
C ASP A 37 5.76 6.79 -16.60
N ASN A 38 6.97 6.43 -17.03
CA ASN A 38 7.86 5.60 -16.22
C ASN A 38 8.30 6.32 -14.94
N LEU A 39 8.56 7.62 -15.01
CA LEU A 39 8.88 8.42 -13.82
C LEU A 39 7.69 8.52 -12.85
N ILE A 40 6.47 8.71 -13.35
CA ILE A 40 5.25 8.73 -12.52
C ILE A 40 5.10 7.39 -11.78
N SER A 41 5.28 6.28 -12.50
CA SER A 41 5.20 4.94 -11.92
C SER A 41 6.24 4.74 -10.82
N ALA A 42 7.51 5.03 -11.10
CA ALA A 42 8.61 4.87 -10.15
C ALA A 42 8.47 5.80 -8.92
N ALA A 43 8.08 7.06 -9.14
CA ALA A 43 7.85 8.02 -8.06
C ALA A 43 6.66 7.61 -7.17
N THR A 44 5.60 7.07 -7.79
CA THR A 44 4.44 6.53 -7.05
C THR A 44 4.85 5.35 -6.19
N GLU A 45 5.61 4.39 -6.73
CA GLU A 45 6.10 3.24 -5.99
C GLU A 45 6.99 3.67 -4.81
N SER A 46 7.92 4.59 -5.05
CA SER A 46 8.80 5.13 -4.00
C SER A 46 8.01 5.80 -2.88
N ALA A 47 6.98 6.58 -3.22
CA ALA A 47 6.10 7.22 -2.26
C ALA A 47 5.25 6.20 -1.47
N GLN A 48 4.78 5.12 -2.11
CA GLN A 48 4.06 4.03 -1.45
C GLN A 48 4.97 3.26 -0.47
N ILE A 49 6.21 3.00 -0.85
CA ILE A 49 7.21 2.37 0.03
C ILE A 49 7.48 3.27 1.23
N PHE A 50 7.74 4.57 1.01
CA PHE A 50 8.03 5.53 2.07
C PHE A 50 6.90 5.66 3.08
N THR A 51 5.64 5.71 2.60
CA THR A 51 4.46 5.86 3.45
C THR A 51 3.94 4.54 4.02
N ASN A 52 4.42 3.40 3.53
CA ASN A 52 3.90 2.05 3.78
C ASN A 52 2.40 1.94 3.42
N ARG A 53 1.95 2.60 2.34
CA ARG A 53 0.56 2.63 1.87
C ARG A 53 0.47 2.26 0.40
N TYR A 54 -0.67 1.74 -0.01
CA TYR A 54 -1.14 1.80 -1.39
C TYR A 54 -2.05 3.02 -1.54
N PHE A 55 -1.96 3.71 -2.67
CA PHE A 55 -2.73 4.94 -2.90
C PHE A 55 -4.05 4.66 -3.61
N ILE A 56 -4.03 3.84 -4.64
CA ILE A 56 -5.23 3.36 -5.34
C ILE A 56 -5.61 1.98 -4.81
N ASN A 57 -6.90 1.67 -4.83
CA ASN A 57 -7.42 0.41 -4.35
C ASN A 57 -6.65 -0.78 -4.92
N THR A 58 -6.04 -1.52 -4.02
CA THR A 58 -5.21 -2.69 -4.27
C THR A 58 -5.71 -3.81 -3.38
N THR A 59 -5.93 -4.98 -3.95
CA THR A 59 -6.33 -6.16 -3.18
C THR A 59 -5.09 -6.94 -2.80
N ILE A 60 -4.94 -7.21 -1.51
CA ILE A 60 -3.80 -7.94 -0.97
C ILE A 60 -4.27 -9.06 -0.05
N THR A 61 -3.48 -10.11 0.02
CA THR A 61 -3.65 -11.21 0.99
C THR A 61 -2.46 -11.22 1.94
N GLN A 62 -2.73 -11.06 3.23
CA GLN A 62 -1.76 -11.22 4.31
C GLN A 62 -1.84 -12.63 4.85
N TYR A 63 -0.68 -13.27 5.00
CA TYR A 63 -0.54 -14.62 5.51
C TYR A 63 0.04 -14.62 6.91
N GLY A 64 -0.34 -15.64 7.70
CA GLY A 64 0.18 -15.89 9.04
C GLY A 64 0.13 -17.36 9.41
N ASP A 65 0.96 -17.75 10.36
CA ASP A 65 0.97 -19.09 10.91
C ASP A 65 0.01 -19.20 12.08
N THR A 66 -0.29 -18.08 12.73
CA THR A 66 -1.17 -17.99 13.90
C THR A 66 -2.20 -16.86 13.73
N TRP A 67 -3.28 -16.90 14.51
CA TRP A 67 -4.29 -15.83 14.55
C TRP A 67 -3.70 -14.47 14.95
N SER A 68 -2.66 -14.45 15.75
CA SER A 68 -1.96 -13.23 16.14
C SER A 68 -1.33 -12.52 14.96
N ASP A 69 -0.86 -13.26 13.94
CA ASP A 69 -0.18 -12.68 12.78
C ASP A 69 -1.10 -11.85 11.89
N ILE A 70 -2.41 -12.17 11.89
CA ILE A 70 -3.42 -11.42 11.14
C ILE A 70 -4.25 -10.47 12.03
N SER A 71 -3.98 -10.41 13.34
CA SER A 71 -4.69 -9.51 14.26
C SER A 71 -4.49 -8.04 13.92
N THR A 72 -3.40 -7.72 13.22
CA THR A 72 -3.05 -6.39 12.73
C THR A 72 -2.73 -6.46 11.25
N LEU A 73 -3.44 -5.67 10.44
CA LEU A 73 -3.23 -5.59 9.00
C LEU A 73 -2.21 -4.51 8.69
N PHE A 74 -1.03 -4.89 8.17
CA PHE A 74 0.12 -3.99 8.10
C PHE A 74 0.15 -3.03 6.91
N LYS A 75 -0.73 -3.17 5.94
CA LYS A 75 -0.93 -2.15 4.91
C LYS A 75 -2.16 -1.31 5.25
N SER A 76 -2.06 -0.02 5.13
CA SER A 76 -3.15 0.95 5.39
C SER A 76 -3.36 1.80 4.12
N LYS A 77 -4.46 2.39 3.95
CA LYS A 77 -5.73 2.42 4.64
C LYS A 77 -6.56 1.20 4.19
N VAL A 78 -7.09 0.41 5.13
CA VAL A 78 -7.95 -0.72 4.79
C VAL A 78 -9.37 -0.21 4.54
N ASN A 79 -9.93 -0.54 3.38
CA ASN A 79 -11.31 -0.17 3.01
C ASN A 79 -12.31 -1.26 3.36
N SER A 80 -11.93 -2.51 3.12
CA SER A 80 -12.79 -3.67 3.42
C SER A 80 -11.97 -4.93 3.57
N ILE A 81 -12.49 -5.89 4.35
CA ILE A 81 -12.00 -7.26 4.40
C ILE A 81 -12.90 -8.10 3.49
N THR A 82 -12.30 -8.80 2.52
CA THR A 82 -13.03 -9.67 1.61
C THR A 82 -13.38 -10.98 2.30
N TYR A 83 -12.40 -11.61 2.95
CA TYR A 83 -12.57 -12.80 3.78
C TYR A 83 -11.36 -13.02 4.67
N ILE A 84 -11.58 -13.80 5.73
CA ILE A 84 -10.53 -14.44 6.51
C ILE A 84 -10.70 -15.93 6.32
N ARG A 85 -9.63 -16.63 5.90
CA ARG A 85 -9.62 -18.07 5.73
C ARG A 85 -8.51 -18.69 6.55
N TYR A 86 -8.69 -19.95 6.90
CA TYR A 86 -7.73 -20.72 7.66
C TYR A 86 -7.78 -22.20 7.24
N TYR A 87 -6.74 -22.92 7.58
CA TYR A 87 -6.72 -24.36 7.47
C TYR A 87 -6.99 -24.97 8.85
N ASP A 88 -8.01 -25.80 8.94
CA ASP A 88 -8.39 -26.51 10.17
C ASP A 88 -7.45 -27.68 10.48
N SER A 89 -7.68 -28.40 11.60
CA SER A 89 -6.87 -29.56 12.02
C SER A 89 -6.76 -30.66 10.97
N ASP A 90 -7.73 -30.76 10.06
CA ASP A 90 -7.74 -31.73 8.98
C ASP A 90 -7.09 -31.18 7.70
N ASN A 91 -6.42 -30.02 7.80
CA ASN A 91 -5.80 -29.28 6.70
C ASN A 91 -6.78 -28.92 5.57
N SER A 92 -8.05 -28.74 5.92
CA SER A 92 -9.10 -28.27 5.01
C SER A 92 -9.26 -26.76 5.10
N SER A 93 -9.41 -26.09 3.95
CA SER A 93 -9.59 -24.64 3.91
C SER A 93 -11.00 -24.24 4.34
N GLN A 94 -11.10 -23.43 5.38
CA GLN A 94 -12.34 -22.92 5.94
C GLN A 94 -12.40 -21.40 5.84
N THR A 95 -13.60 -20.83 5.79
CA THR A 95 -13.81 -19.38 5.91
C THR A 95 -14.26 -19.06 7.33
N LEU A 96 -13.58 -18.09 7.98
CA LEU A 96 -13.97 -17.65 9.31
C LEU A 96 -15.28 -16.87 9.23
N ASP A 97 -16.27 -17.30 9.99
CA ASP A 97 -17.58 -16.63 10.03
C ASP A 97 -17.45 -15.24 10.66
N THR A 98 -18.14 -14.26 10.08
CA THR A 98 -18.14 -12.87 10.56
C THR A 98 -18.77 -12.71 11.95
N SER A 99 -19.51 -13.70 12.43
CA SER A 99 -20.02 -13.72 13.81
C SER A 99 -18.92 -13.88 14.87
N VAL A 100 -17.75 -14.41 14.50
CA VAL A 100 -16.65 -14.71 15.41
C VAL A 100 -15.76 -13.50 15.71
N TYR A 101 -15.59 -12.59 14.74
CA TYR A 101 -14.60 -11.51 14.85
C TYR A 101 -15.20 -10.11 14.69
N LEU A 102 -14.47 -9.12 15.22
CA LEU A 102 -14.68 -7.69 15.03
C LEU A 102 -13.52 -7.10 14.24
N THR A 103 -13.81 -6.04 13.50
CA THR A 103 -12.79 -5.30 12.76
C THR A 103 -12.82 -3.83 13.14
N ASP A 104 -11.65 -3.25 13.34
CA ASP A 104 -11.47 -1.81 13.49
C ASP A 104 -10.62 -1.32 12.30
N LEU A 105 -11.31 -0.94 11.23
CA LEU A 105 -10.67 -0.48 9.99
C LEU A 105 -10.27 1.00 10.04
N ASN A 106 -10.78 1.76 11.02
CA ASN A 106 -10.42 3.16 11.22
C ASN A 106 -9.08 3.31 11.95
N HIS A 107 -8.70 2.33 12.74
CA HIS A 107 -7.38 2.30 13.36
C HIS A 107 -6.29 2.07 12.29
N GLN A 108 -5.13 2.67 12.46
CA GLN A 108 -4.00 2.52 11.55
C GLN A 108 -2.75 2.10 12.32
N PRO A 109 -2.29 0.88 12.10
CA PRO A 109 -2.80 -0.19 11.21
C PRO A 109 -4.14 -0.78 11.68
N ALA A 110 -4.98 -1.24 10.73
CA ALA A 110 -6.29 -1.83 11.02
C ALA A 110 -6.17 -3.10 11.87
N ARG A 111 -7.18 -3.36 12.71
CA ARG A 111 -7.15 -4.45 13.69
C ARG A 111 -8.32 -5.42 13.52
N ILE A 112 -8.05 -6.68 13.81
CA ILE A 112 -9.02 -7.76 13.87
C ILE A 112 -8.96 -8.36 15.28
N GLY A 113 -10.09 -8.48 15.93
CA GLY A 113 -10.22 -9.05 17.27
C GLY A 113 -11.40 -9.99 17.40
N LEU A 114 -11.42 -10.78 18.46
CA LEU A 114 -12.57 -11.65 18.78
C LEU A 114 -13.75 -10.84 19.28
N LYS A 115 -14.95 -11.28 18.94
CA LYS A 115 -16.17 -10.85 19.63
C LYS A 115 -16.23 -11.45 21.03
N PRO A 116 -16.96 -10.80 21.95
CA PRO A 116 -17.19 -11.36 23.30
C PRO A 116 -17.78 -12.77 23.21
N ASN A 117 -17.28 -13.66 24.07
CA ASN A 117 -17.70 -15.07 24.16
C ASN A 117 -17.43 -15.92 22.90
N GLN A 118 -16.54 -15.46 22.02
CA GLN A 118 -16.07 -16.23 20.86
C GLN A 118 -14.64 -16.71 21.06
N SER A 119 -14.26 -17.74 20.31
CA SER A 119 -12.89 -18.24 20.22
C SER A 119 -12.53 -18.47 18.76
N PHE A 120 -11.25 -18.31 18.44
CA PHE A 120 -10.77 -18.72 17.13
C PHE A 120 -10.73 -20.25 17.00
N PRO A 121 -11.06 -20.79 15.83
CA PRO A 121 -10.90 -22.22 15.54
C PRO A 121 -9.44 -22.67 15.67
N SER A 122 -9.23 -23.96 15.89
CA SER A 122 -7.89 -24.57 15.84
C SER A 122 -7.33 -24.50 14.43
N LEU A 123 -6.04 -24.19 14.33
CA LEU A 123 -5.31 -24.15 13.07
C LEU A 123 -4.55 -25.45 12.83
N ALA A 124 -4.38 -25.79 11.57
CA ALA A 124 -3.44 -26.82 11.15
C ALA A 124 -2.00 -26.43 11.55
N ASP A 125 -1.18 -27.43 11.89
CA ASP A 125 0.25 -27.22 12.13
C ASP A 125 0.99 -27.10 10.79
N ARG A 126 1.00 -25.88 10.25
CA ARG A 126 1.61 -25.57 8.95
C ARG A 126 1.97 -24.08 8.84
N ILE A 127 2.87 -23.76 7.94
CA ILE A 127 3.12 -22.38 7.52
C ILE A 127 1.90 -21.84 6.75
N ASN A 128 1.61 -20.54 6.93
CA ASN A 128 0.46 -19.88 6.30
C ASN A 128 -0.87 -20.58 6.63
N ALA A 129 -1.05 -20.95 7.91
CA ALA A 129 -2.27 -21.63 8.37
C ALA A 129 -3.49 -20.73 8.34
N VAL A 130 -3.31 -19.40 8.35
CA VAL A 130 -4.38 -18.41 8.29
C VAL A 130 -4.01 -17.30 7.33
N PHE A 131 -5.02 -16.73 6.64
CA PHE A 131 -4.80 -15.61 5.73
C PHE A 131 -6.04 -14.72 5.63
N CYS A 132 -5.76 -13.42 5.48
CA CYS A 132 -6.77 -12.38 5.37
C CYS A 132 -6.62 -11.68 4.02
N LYS A 133 -7.70 -11.68 3.22
CA LYS A 133 -7.78 -10.92 1.97
C LYS A 133 -8.55 -9.62 2.20
N TYR A 134 -7.94 -8.51 1.83
CA TYR A 134 -8.51 -7.19 2.09
C TYR A 134 -8.10 -6.18 1.02
N VAL A 135 -8.86 -5.09 0.92
CA VAL A 135 -8.64 -4.00 -0.02
C VAL A 135 -8.06 -2.80 0.73
N VAL A 136 -6.98 -2.27 0.21
CA VAL A 136 -6.29 -1.09 0.74
C VAL A 136 -6.22 0.01 -0.30
N GLY A 137 -6.19 1.27 0.13
CA GLY A 137 -6.10 2.45 -0.74
C GLY A 137 -7.00 3.57 -0.26
N TYR A 138 -6.93 4.72 -0.94
CA TYR A 138 -7.83 5.85 -0.67
C TYR A 138 -9.14 5.73 -1.46
N GLY A 139 -9.09 5.09 -2.63
CA GLY A 139 -10.22 4.88 -3.52
C GLY A 139 -9.77 4.31 -4.86
N SER A 140 -10.67 4.24 -5.83
CA SER A 140 -10.39 3.68 -7.16
C SER A 140 -9.91 4.72 -8.18
N ALA A 141 -10.07 6.00 -7.89
CA ALA A 141 -9.70 7.11 -8.77
C ALA A 141 -8.55 7.95 -8.22
N ALA A 142 -7.81 8.62 -9.09
CA ALA A 142 -6.74 9.54 -8.72
C ALA A 142 -7.24 10.69 -7.81
N SER A 143 -8.49 11.13 -8.01
CA SER A 143 -9.14 12.16 -7.19
C SER A 143 -9.39 11.74 -5.73
N ASP A 144 -9.39 10.44 -5.43
CA ASP A 144 -9.56 9.93 -4.08
C ASP A 144 -8.27 10.04 -3.25
N VAL A 145 -7.12 10.22 -3.93
CA VAL A 145 -5.81 10.31 -3.31
C VAL A 145 -5.59 11.73 -2.79
N PRO A 146 -5.19 11.93 -1.52
CA PRO A 146 -4.90 13.25 -0.97
C PRO A 146 -3.94 14.04 -1.85
N GLU A 147 -4.26 15.32 -2.06
CA GLU A 147 -3.48 16.21 -2.93
C GLU A 147 -2.01 16.33 -2.48
N GLY A 148 -1.74 16.27 -1.17
CA GLY A 148 -0.36 16.26 -0.65
C GLY A 148 0.48 15.10 -1.17
N ILE A 149 -0.11 13.92 -1.37
CA ILE A 149 0.57 12.76 -1.95
C ILE A 149 0.80 12.99 -3.45
N ARG A 150 -0.21 13.45 -4.18
CA ARG A 150 -0.11 13.74 -5.61
C ARG A 150 0.96 14.79 -5.89
N GLN A 151 0.98 15.86 -5.09
CA GLN A 151 1.99 16.91 -5.18
C GLN A 151 3.41 16.40 -4.85
N ALA A 152 3.55 15.51 -3.85
CA ALA A 152 4.84 14.91 -3.53
C ALA A 152 5.38 14.05 -4.70
N VAL A 153 4.50 13.32 -5.39
CA VAL A 153 4.89 12.55 -6.58
C VAL A 153 5.26 13.48 -7.73
N LEU A 154 4.52 14.57 -7.97
CA LEU A 154 4.87 15.58 -8.98
C LEU A 154 6.25 16.20 -8.72
N LEU A 155 6.54 16.58 -7.48
CA LEU A 155 7.87 17.11 -7.10
C LEU A 155 8.98 16.08 -7.33
N THR A 156 8.70 14.80 -7.10
CA THR A 156 9.66 13.72 -7.33
C THR A 156 9.91 13.53 -8.82
N VAL A 157 8.83 13.48 -9.62
CA VAL A 157 8.91 13.40 -11.09
C VAL A 157 9.71 14.57 -11.65
N GLY A 158 9.43 15.81 -11.19
CA GLY A 158 10.15 17.00 -11.62
C GLY A 158 11.66 16.89 -11.34
N ASN A 159 11.99 16.51 -10.12
CA ASN A 159 13.41 16.35 -9.74
C ASN A 159 14.12 15.29 -10.58
N TRP A 160 13.49 14.14 -10.81
CA TRP A 160 14.11 13.05 -11.59
C TRP A 160 14.13 13.34 -13.09
N TYR A 161 13.18 14.08 -13.61
CA TYR A 161 13.15 14.51 -15.01
C TYR A 161 14.32 15.45 -15.32
N GLU A 162 14.59 16.44 -14.44
CA GLU A 162 15.69 17.39 -14.59
C GLU A 162 17.06 16.74 -14.36
N ASN A 163 17.13 15.76 -13.43
CA ASN A 163 18.37 15.12 -13.03
C ASN A 163 18.43 13.67 -13.54
N ARG A 164 18.48 13.48 -14.87
CA ARG A 164 18.52 12.15 -15.53
C ARG A 164 19.79 11.34 -15.21
N GLN A 165 20.83 11.97 -14.71
CA GLN A 165 22.09 11.34 -14.34
C GLN A 165 22.33 11.38 -12.83
N ASN A 166 22.79 10.26 -12.27
CA ASN A 166 22.98 10.06 -10.82
C ASN A 166 24.12 10.89 -10.19
N VAL A 167 24.65 11.90 -10.88
CA VAL A 167 25.79 12.68 -10.40
C VAL A 167 25.46 14.17 -10.41
N VAL A 168 24.79 14.61 -9.35
CA VAL A 168 24.96 16.00 -8.92
C VAL A 168 26.05 15.97 -7.84
N VAL A 169 27.11 16.73 -8.04
CA VAL A 169 28.26 16.80 -7.13
C VAL A 169 27.75 17.06 -5.70
N GLY A 170 27.83 16.04 -4.84
CA GLY A 170 27.55 16.14 -3.41
C GLY A 170 26.21 15.59 -2.88
N HIS A 171 25.31 15.05 -3.71
CA HIS A 171 24.06 14.45 -3.25
C HIS A 171 23.73 13.15 -3.99
N SER A 172 23.22 12.16 -3.23
CA SER A 172 22.67 10.91 -3.78
C SER A 172 21.29 11.19 -4.41
N VAL A 173 21.12 10.95 -5.70
CA VAL A 173 19.94 11.33 -6.50
C VAL A 173 18.81 10.27 -6.43
N ASN A 174 19.02 9.17 -5.72
CA ASN A 174 18.03 8.09 -5.59
C ASN A 174 17.05 8.26 -4.40
N GLU A 175 17.18 9.33 -3.62
CA GLU A 175 16.29 9.61 -2.51
C GLU A 175 15.13 10.51 -2.96
N LEU A 176 13.96 10.30 -2.36
CA LEU A 176 12.85 11.24 -2.52
C LEU A 176 13.31 12.65 -2.14
N PRO A 177 12.99 13.69 -2.93
CA PRO A 177 13.31 15.07 -2.56
C PRO A 177 12.81 15.40 -1.16
N LYS A 178 13.56 16.18 -0.38
CA LYS A 178 13.18 16.55 0.99
C LYS A 178 11.81 17.21 1.07
N SER A 179 11.44 18.00 0.06
CA SER A 179 10.11 18.60 -0.06
C SER A 179 9.01 17.55 -0.22
N ALA A 180 9.25 16.51 -1.03
CA ALA A 180 8.33 15.40 -1.20
C ALA A 180 8.25 14.55 0.08
N GLN A 181 9.37 14.28 0.75
CA GLN A 181 9.39 13.56 2.03
C GLN A 181 8.56 14.29 3.09
N TYR A 182 8.70 15.63 3.20
CA TYR A 182 7.93 16.43 4.15
C TYR A 182 6.41 16.31 3.92
N LEU A 183 5.97 16.34 2.66
CA LEU A 183 4.56 16.14 2.32
C LEU A 183 4.07 14.72 2.62
N LEU A 184 4.92 13.71 2.43
CA LEU A 184 4.57 12.31 2.65
C LEU A 184 4.61 11.89 4.13
N GLU A 185 5.39 12.57 4.98
CA GLU A 185 5.58 12.18 6.39
C GLU A 185 4.27 12.13 7.16
N GLN A 186 3.34 13.06 6.90
CA GLN A 186 2.02 13.08 7.52
C GLN A 186 1.13 11.88 7.17
N PHE A 187 1.47 11.18 6.08
CA PHE A 187 0.73 9.98 5.62
C PHE A 187 1.42 8.68 5.99
N LYS A 188 2.60 8.75 6.60
CA LYS A 188 3.39 7.56 6.93
C LYS A 188 2.73 6.73 8.01
N VAL A 189 2.58 5.43 7.76
CA VAL A 189 2.12 4.49 8.78
C VAL A 189 3.31 4.06 9.60
N GLN A 190 3.30 4.41 10.88
CA GLN A 190 4.30 3.91 11.82
C GLN A 190 4.03 2.42 12.04
N THR A 191 4.94 1.58 11.57
CA THR A 191 4.92 0.16 11.92
C THR A 191 5.45 0.04 13.35
N VAL A 192 4.55 -0.20 14.30
CA VAL A 192 4.99 -0.60 15.65
C VAL A 192 5.63 -2.00 15.50
N CYS A 193 6.93 -2.05 15.70
CA CYS A 193 7.69 -3.31 15.76
C CYS A 193 7.35 -4.05 17.06
#